data_8ff15162f5eea0236f2e0ad7931cf253
#
_entry.id   8ff15162f5eea0236f2e0ad7931cf253
#
_cell.length_a   1.000
_cell.length_b   1.000
_cell.length_c   1.000
_cell.angle_alpha   90.00
_cell.angle_beta   90.00
_cell.angle_gamma   90.00
#
_symmetry.space_group_name_H-M   'P 1'
#
loop_
_entity.id
_entity.type
_entity.pdbx_description
1 polymer ?
#
loop_
_entity_poly.entity_id
_entity_poly.type
_entity_poly.pdbx_seq_one_letter_code
_entity_poly.pdbx_strand_id
1 'polypeptide(L)'
;MQIQEVASPIDLKDPQEALQWANEANIKRPWRYDFFDLYVNKIKSLEKNNIQVLEIGSGPGFLAKHLLQHCSEINYTAVDFSQAMHELSKSKLLTKELERAAYRIADFKQENWFKELGQFDVVIIHQALHELRHKAYASLFHQQVKVLLKENAIYFVCDHVFAAEAMQNNQLYMSVEEHVQSLENAAYRQVILIKDYKGLCLFECKV
;
A
#
# COMPACT_ATOMS: atom_id res chain seq x y z
N MET A 1 10.95 -24.19 -11.28
CA MET A 1 12.12 -23.37 -10.89
C MET A 1 11.75 -22.65 -9.60
N GLN A 2 12.65 -22.61 -8.64
CA GLN A 2 12.45 -21.81 -7.43
C GLN A 2 12.68 -20.35 -7.79
N ILE A 3 11.73 -19.46 -7.45
CA ILE A 3 11.85 -18.01 -7.68
C ILE A 3 12.93 -17.48 -6.73
N GLN A 4 13.93 -16.80 -7.28
CA GLN A 4 14.97 -16.15 -6.49
C GLN A 4 14.54 -14.73 -6.17
N GLU A 5 14.33 -14.41 -4.89
CA GLU A 5 13.99 -13.08 -4.44
C GLU A 5 15.16 -12.09 -4.60
N VAL A 6 14.85 -10.87 -4.95
CA VAL A 6 15.81 -9.76 -4.98
C VAL A 6 16.05 -9.29 -3.53
N ALA A 7 17.29 -9.25 -3.08
CA ALA A 7 17.63 -8.81 -1.72
C ALA A 7 17.17 -7.37 -1.45
N SER A 8 16.71 -7.10 -0.23
CA SER A 8 16.44 -5.72 0.21
C SER A 8 17.77 -5.00 0.48
N PRO A 9 17.95 -3.76 0.00
CA PRO A 9 19.13 -2.95 0.31
C PRO A 9 19.08 -2.31 1.70
N ILE A 10 17.95 -2.40 2.41
CA ILE A 10 17.68 -1.73 3.68
C ILE A 10 17.00 -2.71 4.63
N ASP A 11 17.39 -2.71 5.91
CA ASP A 11 16.66 -3.40 6.97
C ASP A 11 15.68 -2.44 7.66
N LEU A 12 14.44 -2.44 7.20
CA LEU A 12 13.39 -1.60 7.78
C LEU A 12 12.92 -2.05 9.18
N LYS A 13 13.44 -3.16 9.72
CA LYS A 13 13.25 -3.56 11.13
C LYS A 13 14.24 -2.85 12.05
N ASP A 14 15.39 -2.43 11.53
CA ASP A 14 16.32 -1.61 12.29
C ASP A 14 15.77 -0.19 12.46
N PRO A 15 15.64 0.32 13.71
CA PRO A 15 15.05 1.65 13.94
C PRO A 15 15.82 2.81 13.32
N GLN A 16 17.15 2.70 13.18
CA GLN A 16 17.99 3.76 12.62
C GLN A 16 17.83 3.81 11.10
N GLU A 17 17.88 2.66 10.43
CA GLU A 17 17.65 2.57 8.99
C GLU A 17 16.22 2.98 8.63
N ALA A 18 15.22 2.57 9.41
CA ALA A 18 13.83 2.97 9.25
C ALA A 18 13.66 4.50 9.38
N LEU A 19 14.30 5.12 10.37
CA LEU A 19 14.25 6.58 10.57
C LEU A 19 14.94 7.32 9.42
N GLN A 20 16.12 6.86 9.01
CA GLN A 20 16.84 7.45 7.88
C GLN A 20 16.00 7.38 6.61
N TRP A 21 15.45 6.21 6.29
CA TRP A 21 14.58 6.02 5.14
C TRP A 21 13.37 6.96 5.18
N ALA A 22 12.72 7.08 6.34
CA ALA A 22 11.56 7.95 6.52
C ALA A 22 11.92 9.44 6.29
N ASN A 23 13.06 9.91 6.78
CA ASN A 23 13.51 11.27 6.57
C ASN A 23 13.79 11.58 5.09
N GLU A 24 14.39 10.64 4.36
CA GLU A 24 14.70 10.80 2.95
C GLU A 24 13.48 10.68 2.03
N ALA A 25 12.49 9.88 2.41
CA ALA A 25 11.38 9.52 1.54
C ALA A 25 10.57 10.71 1.04
N ASN A 26 10.28 11.69 1.91
CA ASN A 26 9.55 12.90 1.54
C ASN A 26 10.41 13.91 0.77
N ILE A 27 11.72 13.93 1.03
CA ILE A 27 12.65 14.80 0.29
C ILE A 27 12.75 14.30 -1.15
N LYS A 28 12.90 13.00 -1.34
CA LYS A 28 13.04 12.38 -2.67
C LYS A 28 11.76 12.42 -3.50
N ARG A 29 10.58 12.37 -2.84
CA ARG A 29 9.27 12.27 -3.52
C ARG A 29 8.22 13.19 -2.89
N PRO A 30 8.40 14.51 -2.91
CA PRO A 30 7.44 15.44 -2.30
C PRO A 30 6.08 15.42 -3.01
N TRP A 31 6.04 15.02 -4.28
CA TRP A 31 4.85 14.92 -5.11
C TRP A 31 3.97 13.70 -4.78
N ARG A 32 4.37 12.82 -3.83
CA ARG A 32 3.53 11.67 -3.43
C ARG A 32 2.18 12.09 -2.84
N TYR A 33 2.10 13.29 -2.27
CA TYR A 33 0.85 13.81 -1.70
C TYR A 33 -0.24 14.02 -2.76
N ASP A 34 0.11 14.25 -4.03
CA ASP A 34 -0.85 14.28 -5.13
C ASP A 34 -1.57 12.93 -5.33
N PHE A 35 -0.93 11.81 -4.95
CA PHE A 35 -1.54 10.49 -4.94
C PHE A 35 -2.40 10.30 -3.68
N PHE A 36 -1.96 10.82 -2.54
CA PHE A 36 -2.72 10.75 -1.28
C PHE A 36 -4.05 11.51 -1.40
N ASP A 37 -4.07 12.64 -2.08
CA ASP A 37 -5.29 13.42 -2.36
C ASP A 37 -6.29 12.64 -3.21
N LEU A 38 -5.83 11.79 -4.12
CA LEU A 38 -6.72 10.92 -4.88
C LEU A 38 -7.44 9.90 -3.98
N TYR A 39 -6.73 9.31 -3.02
CA TYR A 39 -7.36 8.42 -2.03
C TYR A 39 -8.38 9.16 -1.18
N VAL A 40 -8.03 10.34 -0.67
CA VAL A 40 -8.95 11.19 0.12
C VAL A 40 -10.21 11.50 -0.67
N ASN A 41 -10.09 11.93 -1.93
CA ASN A 41 -11.22 12.26 -2.79
C ASN A 41 -12.12 11.04 -3.04
N LYS A 42 -11.53 9.87 -3.30
CA LYS A 42 -12.26 8.63 -3.51
C LYS A 42 -12.97 8.15 -2.24
N ILE A 43 -12.31 8.22 -1.08
CA ILE A 43 -12.90 7.85 0.21
C ILE A 43 -14.10 8.75 0.52
N LYS A 44 -13.96 10.07 0.33
CA LYS A 44 -15.06 11.03 0.54
C LYS A 44 -16.24 10.79 -0.42
N SER A 45 -15.97 10.37 -1.65
CA SER A 45 -17.02 10.08 -2.64
C SER A 45 -17.85 8.83 -2.34
N LEU A 46 -17.45 8.02 -1.33
CA LEU A 46 -18.27 6.88 -0.88
C LEU A 46 -19.53 7.31 -0.11
N GLU A 47 -19.59 8.57 0.35
CA GLU A 47 -20.72 9.15 1.10
C GLU A 47 -21.22 8.22 2.23
N LYS A 48 -20.28 7.57 2.92
CA LYS A 48 -20.52 6.56 3.93
C LYS A 48 -19.87 6.95 5.24
N ASN A 49 -20.51 6.65 6.36
CA ASN A 49 -19.90 6.77 7.68
C ASN A 49 -19.19 5.48 8.07
N ASN A 50 -18.20 5.57 8.95
CA ASN A 50 -17.50 4.43 9.53
C ASN A 50 -16.81 3.55 8.46
N ILE A 51 -16.13 4.18 7.50
CA ILE A 51 -15.41 3.52 6.41
C ILE A 51 -14.19 2.79 7.00
N GLN A 52 -14.08 1.50 6.73
CA GLN A 52 -12.92 0.70 7.15
C GLN A 52 -11.85 0.77 6.06
N VAL A 53 -10.69 1.34 6.39
CA VAL A 53 -9.55 1.51 5.47
C VAL A 53 -8.39 0.66 5.94
N LEU A 54 -7.82 -0.16 5.06
CA LEU A 54 -6.60 -0.92 5.28
C LEU A 54 -5.47 -0.36 4.43
N GLU A 55 -4.32 -0.09 5.03
CA GLU A 55 -3.06 0.15 4.32
C GLU A 55 -2.10 -1.01 4.56
N ILE A 56 -1.65 -1.65 3.46
CA ILE A 56 -0.71 -2.77 3.46
C ILE A 56 0.69 -2.23 3.13
N GLY A 57 1.67 -2.52 3.98
CA GLY A 57 3.00 -1.92 3.91
C GLY A 57 2.94 -0.43 4.27
N SER A 58 2.33 -0.14 5.42
CA SER A 58 2.00 1.25 5.83
C SER A 58 3.22 2.13 6.11
N GLY A 59 4.39 1.54 6.31
CA GLY A 59 5.63 2.25 6.53
C GLY A 59 5.53 3.25 7.69
N PRO A 60 6.24 4.40 7.59
CA PRO A 60 6.34 5.38 8.67
C PRO A 60 5.12 6.31 8.76
N GLY A 61 3.98 5.96 8.14
CA GLY A 61 2.69 6.59 8.35
C GLY A 61 2.45 7.94 7.65
N PHE A 62 3.08 8.20 6.53
CA PHE A 62 2.80 9.44 5.78
C PHE A 62 1.38 9.45 5.21
N LEU A 63 0.94 8.34 4.61
CA LEU A 63 -0.42 8.20 4.11
C LEU A 63 -1.42 8.09 5.25
N ALA A 64 -1.12 7.35 6.32
CA ALA A 64 -1.93 7.27 7.53
C ALA A 64 -2.30 8.64 8.06
N LYS A 65 -1.27 9.51 8.28
CA LYS A 65 -1.47 10.88 8.74
C LYS A 65 -2.37 11.67 7.80
N HIS A 66 -2.09 11.60 6.49
CA HIS A 66 -2.85 12.35 5.49
C HIS A 66 -4.33 11.92 5.46
N LEU A 67 -4.60 10.62 5.44
CA LEU A 67 -5.97 10.09 5.45
C LEU A 67 -6.72 10.47 6.73
N LEU A 68 -6.13 10.25 7.91
CA LEU A 68 -6.76 10.51 9.20
C LEU A 68 -7.03 12.01 9.45
N GLN A 69 -6.22 12.89 8.86
CA GLN A 69 -6.42 14.33 8.92
C GLN A 69 -7.53 14.83 7.99
N HIS A 70 -7.70 14.21 6.82
CA HIS A 70 -8.62 14.70 5.81
C HIS A 70 -9.95 13.93 5.72
N CYS A 71 -10.04 12.75 6.36
CA CYS A 71 -11.24 11.92 6.40
C CYS A 71 -11.59 11.60 7.85
N SER A 72 -12.63 12.27 8.39
CA SER A 72 -13.09 12.05 9.77
C SER A 72 -13.85 10.74 9.94
N GLU A 73 -14.42 10.22 8.86
CA GLU A 73 -15.34 9.08 8.82
C GLU A 73 -14.63 7.71 8.74
N ILE A 74 -13.28 7.70 8.67
CA ILE A 74 -12.54 6.43 8.53
C ILE A 74 -12.11 5.85 9.88
N ASN A 75 -12.11 4.51 9.95
CA ASN A 75 -11.27 3.72 10.84
C ASN A 75 -10.15 3.11 10.01
N TYR A 76 -8.95 3.40 10.39
CA TYR A 76 -7.76 3.05 9.64
C TYR A 76 -7.03 1.87 10.30
N THR A 77 -6.63 0.90 9.50
CA THR A 77 -5.79 -0.22 9.93
C THR A 77 -4.49 -0.20 9.14
N ALA A 78 -3.37 -0.15 9.85
CA ALA A 78 -2.02 -0.26 9.32
C ALA A 78 -1.53 -1.70 9.43
N VAL A 79 -1.03 -2.26 8.33
CA VAL A 79 -0.28 -3.51 8.32
C VAL A 79 1.13 -3.24 7.84
N ASP A 80 2.11 -3.63 8.63
CA ASP A 80 3.53 -3.57 8.27
C ASP A 80 4.29 -4.68 9.01
N PHE A 81 5.41 -5.14 8.44
CA PHE A 81 6.25 -6.15 9.07
C PHE A 81 7.22 -5.56 10.12
N SER A 82 7.37 -4.23 10.14
CA SER A 82 8.32 -3.50 10.96
C SER A 82 7.65 -2.78 12.13
N GLN A 83 8.01 -3.15 13.34
CA GLN A 83 7.61 -2.41 14.54
C GLN A 83 8.18 -0.99 14.54
N ALA A 84 9.41 -0.79 14.04
CA ALA A 84 10.04 0.52 13.94
C ALA A 84 9.21 1.47 13.05
N MET A 85 8.70 0.97 11.92
CA MET A 85 7.80 1.74 11.04
C MET A 85 6.50 2.12 11.75
N HIS A 86 5.89 1.21 12.50
CA HIS A 86 4.68 1.50 13.28
C HIS A 86 4.92 2.58 14.35
N GLU A 87 6.06 2.53 15.07
CA GLU A 87 6.39 3.57 16.06
C GLU A 87 6.60 4.95 15.40
N LEU A 88 7.28 4.99 14.25
CA LEU A 88 7.40 6.21 13.45
C LEU A 88 6.04 6.73 12.97
N SER A 89 5.14 5.84 12.57
CA SER A 89 3.78 6.20 12.16
C SER A 89 2.99 6.81 13.31
N LYS A 90 2.95 6.12 14.46
CA LYS A 90 2.25 6.58 15.66
C LYS A 90 2.76 7.96 16.14
N SER A 91 4.08 8.18 16.06
CA SER A 91 4.70 9.44 16.49
C SER A 91 4.25 10.68 15.67
N LYS A 92 3.67 10.46 14.49
CA LYS A 92 3.19 11.53 13.60
C LYS A 92 1.72 11.88 13.80
N LEU A 93 0.97 11.05 14.55
CA LEU A 93 -0.47 11.17 14.72
C LEU A 93 -0.81 11.91 16.02
N LEU A 94 -1.87 12.69 15.97
CA LEU A 94 -2.47 13.28 17.17
C LEU A 94 -3.30 12.23 17.90
N THR A 95 -3.60 12.45 19.19
CA THR A 95 -4.41 11.53 20.01
C THR A 95 -5.72 11.13 19.34
N LYS A 96 -6.47 12.11 18.82
CA LYS A 96 -7.74 11.86 18.10
C LYS A 96 -7.61 11.03 16.82
N GLU A 97 -6.43 11.05 16.19
CA GLU A 97 -6.12 10.25 15.00
C GLU A 97 -5.74 8.83 15.41
N LEU A 98 -4.97 8.70 16.51
CA LEU A 98 -4.61 7.40 17.09
C LEU A 98 -5.82 6.61 17.57
N GLU A 99 -6.86 7.26 18.09
CA GLU A 99 -8.12 6.61 18.50
C GLU A 99 -8.85 5.91 17.33
N ARG A 100 -8.57 6.34 16.09
CA ARG A 100 -9.13 5.76 14.86
C ARG A 100 -8.13 4.91 14.07
N ALA A 101 -6.95 4.63 14.64
CA ALA A 101 -5.87 3.90 13.98
C ALA A 101 -5.56 2.59 14.72
N ALA A 102 -5.67 1.48 14.04
CA ALA A 102 -5.22 0.17 14.51
C ALA A 102 -3.93 -0.23 13.79
N TYR A 103 -3.04 -0.93 14.51
CA TYR A 103 -1.75 -1.37 13.99
C TYR A 103 -1.61 -2.88 14.12
N ARG A 104 -1.19 -3.56 13.05
CA ARG A 104 -0.99 -5.00 13.00
C ARG A 104 0.38 -5.32 12.41
N ILE A 105 1.21 -6.02 13.17
CA ILE A 105 2.47 -6.56 12.65
C ILE A 105 2.16 -7.81 11.84
N ALA A 106 2.40 -7.74 10.54
CA ALA A 106 2.30 -8.88 9.64
C ALA A 106 3.19 -8.67 8.42
N ASP A 107 3.87 -9.72 8.01
CA ASP A 107 4.63 -9.75 6.77
C ASP A 107 3.75 -10.36 5.66
N PHE A 108 3.34 -9.56 4.71
CA PHE A 108 2.46 -9.99 3.62
C PHE A 108 3.10 -10.98 2.64
N LYS A 109 4.37 -11.31 2.80
CA LYS A 109 5.01 -12.46 2.14
C LYS A 109 4.72 -13.79 2.82
N GLN A 110 4.30 -13.75 4.09
CA GLN A 110 4.00 -14.97 4.83
C GLN A 110 2.63 -15.53 4.45
N GLU A 111 2.52 -16.85 4.50
CA GLU A 111 1.22 -17.50 4.31
C GLU A 111 0.23 -17.07 5.40
N ASN A 112 -1.00 -16.78 4.99
CA ASN A 112 -2.09 -16.45 5.92
C ASN A 112 -1.98 -15.11 6.69
N TRP A 113 -1.10 -14.18 6.29
CA TRP A 113 -0.92 -12.86 6.89
C TRP A 113 -2.22 -12.06 7.04
N PHE A 114 -3.21 -12.33 6.20
CA PHE A 114 -4.48 -11.61 6.09
C PHE A 114 -5.62 -12.17 6.97
N LYS A 115 -5.48 -13.39 7.52
CA LYS A 115 -6.63 -14.15 8.10
C LYS A 115 -7.34 -13.46 9.27
N GLU A 116 -6.65 -12.63 10.05
CA GLU A 116 -7.23 -12.00 11.25
C GLU A 116 -7.56 -10.51 11.05
N LEU A 117 -7.51 -10.02 9.82
CA LEU A 117 -7.67 -8.60 9.56
C LEU A 117 -9.14 -8.16 9.39
N GLY A 118 -10.04 -9.07 9.02
CA GLY A 118 -11.43 -8.75 8.69
C GLY A 118 -11.59 -8.23 7.25
N GLN A 119 -12.63 -7.44 7.01
CA GLN A 119 -12.95 -6.90 5.70
C GLN A 119 -13.07 -5.37 5.71
N PHE A 120 -12.69 -4.74 4.59
CA PHE A 120 -12.52 -3.30 4.46
C PHE A 120 -13.31 -2.74 3.29
N ASP A 121 -13.72 -1.48 3.41
CA ASP A 121 -14.36 -0.72 2.33
C ASP A 121 -13.31 -0.21 1.32
N VAL A 122 -12.11 0.07 1.80
CA VAL A 122 -10.98 0.51 0.99
C VAL A 122 -9.71 -0.21 1.44
N VAL A 123 -9.00 -0.81 0.49
CA VAL A 123 -7.67 -1.38 0.72
C VAL A 123 -6.66 -0.63 -0.14
N ILE A 124 -5.53 -0.25 0.43
CA ILE A 124 -4.47 0.50 -0.24
C ILE A 124 -3.13 -0.22 -0.04
N ILE A 125 -2.39 -0.41 -1.11
CA ILE A 125 -0.96 -0.66 -1.07
C ILE A 125 -0.26 0.47 -1.82
N HIS A 126 0.61 1.22 -1.14
CA HIS A 126 1.27 2.39 -1.69
C HIS A 126 2.79 2.30 -1.56
N GLN A 127 3.48 2.12 -2.68
CA GLN A 127 4.94 1.99 -2.75
C GLN A 127 5.48 0.84 -1.85
N ALA A 128 4.76 -0.27 -1.79
CA ALA A 128 5.12 -1.43 -0.98
C ALA A 128 4.97 -2.78 -1.72
N LEU A 129 4.33 -2.82 -2.90
CA LEU A 129 4.12 -4.08 -3.62
C LEU A 129 5.44 -4.73 -4.04
N HIS A 130 6.44 -3.93 -4.40
CA HIS A 130 7.79 -4.42 -4.73
C HIS A 130 8.50 -5.08 -3.52
N GLU A 131 8.01 -4.91 -2.29
CA GLU A 131 8.51 -5.64 -1.11
C GLU A 131 8.09 -7.11 -1.10
N LEU A 132 7.29 -7.58 -2.06
CA LEU A 132 7.19 -9.02 -2.39
C LEU A 132 8.54 -9.60 -2.83
N ARG A 133 9.50 -8.77 -3.18
CA ARG A 133 10.89 -9.07 -3.58
C ARG A 133 11.02 -9.86 -4.90
N HIS A 134 9.90 -10.14 -5.56
CA HIS A 134 9.85 -10.63 -6.94
C HIS A 134 8.42 -10.49 -7.50
N LYS A 135 8.29 -9.90 -8.70
CA LYS A 135 6.99 -9.63 -9.34
C LYS A 135 6.10 -10.85 -9.56
N ALA A 136 6.67 -12.05 -9.68
CA ALA A 136 5.90 -13.28 -9.87
C ALA A 136 4.95 -13.62 -8.70
N TYR A 137 5.15 -13.02 -7.53
CA TYR A 137 4.26 -13.20 -6.38
C TYR A 137 3.03 -12.29 -6.42
N ALA A 138 3.00 -11.29 -7.30
CA ALA A 138 1.97 -10.24 -7.29
C ALA A 138 0.56 -10.80 -7.48
N SER A 139 0.34 -11.71 -8.44
CA SER A 139 -1.01 -12.27 -8.68
C SER A 139 -1.54 -13.03 -7.46
N LEU A 140 -0.72 -13.82 -6.79
CA LEU A 140 -1.11 -14.53 -5.56
C LEU A 140 -1.42 -13.54 -4.43
N PHE A 141 -0.58 -12.53 -4.25
CA PHE A 141 -0.82 -11.47 -3.27
C PHE A 141 -2.15 -10.74 -3.52
N HIS A 142 -2.44 -10.37 -4.77
CA HIS A 142 -3.71 -9.73 -5.12
C HIS A 142 -4.92 -10.64 -4.86
N GLN A 143 -4.81 -11.96 -5.07
CA GLN A 143 -5.85 -12.93 -4.68
C GLN A 143 -6.09 -12.95 -3.16
N GLN A 144 -5.03 -12.87 -2.36
CA GLN A 144 -5.14 -12.79 -0.90
C GLN A 144 -5.81 -11.48 -0.46
N VAL A 145 -5.43 -10.35 -1.06
CA VAL A 145 -6.07 -9.04 -0.78
C VAL A 145 -7.56 -9.06 -1.08
N LYS A 146 -7.99 -9.80 -2.11
CA LYS A 146 -9.40 -9.91 -2.48
C LYS A 146 -10.29 -10.42 -1.34
N VAL A 147 -9.77 -11.29 -0.48
CA VAL A 147 -10.50 -11.81 0.70
C VAL A 147 -10.79 -10.72 1.73
N LEU A 148 -9.98 -9.66 1.74
CA LEU A 148 -10.11 -8.51 2.64
C LEU A 148 -11.11 -7.45 2.15
N LEU A 149 -11.66 -7.60 0.95
CA LEU A 149 -12.57 -6.64 0.36
C LEU A 149 -14.02 -6.96 0.71
N LYS A 150 -14.75 -5.96 1.20
CA LYS A 150 -16.21 -6.02 1.29
C LYS A 150 -16.83 -5.98 -0.10
N GLU A 151 -18.12 -6.26 -0.18
CA GLU A 151 -18.89 -5.99 -1.38
C GLU A 151 -18.80 -4.51 -1.78
N ASN A 152 -18.54 -4.23 -3.07
CA ASN A 152 -18.32 -2.90 -3.63
C ASN A 152 -17.11 -2.13 -3.07
N ALA A 153 -16.19 -2.81 -2.38
CA ALA A 153 -14.94 -2.19 -1.91
C ALA A 153 -14.03 -1.79 -3.06
N ILE A 154 -13.15 -0.84 -2.76
CA ILE A 154 -12.12 -0.37 -3.70
C ILE A 154 -10.76 -0.86 -3.25
N TYR A 155 -9.98 -1.40 -4.17
CA TYR A 155 -8.58 -1.72 -3.96
C TYR A 155 -7.69 -0.78 -4.78
N PHE A 156 -6.80 -0.08 -4.11
CA PHE A 156 -5.81 0.79 -4.73
C PHE A 156 -4.43 0.13 -4.71
N VAL A 157 -3.83 0.04 -5.89
CA VAL A 157 -2.44 -0.42 -6.06
C VAL A 157 -1.63 0.73 -6.62
N CYS A 158 -0.66 1.19 -5.84
CA CYS A 158 0.26 2.23 -6.26
C CYS A 158 1.69 1.74 -6.06
N ASP A 159 2.45 1.60 -7.16
CA ASP A 159 3.84 1.20 -7.06
C ASP A 159 4.69 1.77 -8.20
N HIS A 160 5.99 1.68 -8.01
CA HIS A 160 6.98 1.99 -9.04
C HIS A 160 6.86 1.02 -10.20
N VAL A 161 7.07 1.54 -11.43
CA VAL A 161 7.02 0.71 -12.63
C VAL A 161 8.41 0.48 -13.22
N PHE A 162 8.56 -0.68 -13.87
CA PHE A 162 9.67 -0.96 -14.75
C PHE A 162 9.44 -0.24 -16.08
N ALA A 163 10.27 0.75 -16.39
CA ALA A 163 10.24 1.49 -17.64
C ALA A 163 11.60 2.17 -17.90
N ALA A 164 11.87 2.60 -19.13
CA ALA A 164 13.14 3.21 -19.52
C ALA A 164 13.55 4.41 -18.63
N GLU A 165 12.58 5.25 -18.28
CA GLU A 165 12.81 6.45 -17.45
C GLU A 165 12.40 6.25 -15.97
N ALA A 166 12.26 4.99 -15.52
CA ALA A 166 11.84 4.66 -14.17
C ALA A 166 12.74 3.57 -13.55
N MET A 167 12.17 2.55 -12.91
CA MET A 167 12.93 1.47 -12.29
C MET A 167 13.45 0.47 -13.32
N GLN A 168 14.71 0.02 -13.15
CA GLN A 168 15.39 -0.82 -14.15
C GLN A 168 15.41 -2.32 -13.79
N ASN A 169 15.05 -2.71 -12.57
CA ASN A 169 15.02 -4.12 -12.19
C ASN A 169 13.67 -4.77 -12.54
N ASN A 170 13.63 -5.47 -13.66
CA ASN A 170 12.41 -6.13 -14.17
C ASN A 170 12.01 -7.41 -13.41
N GLN A 171 12.81 -7.88 -12.48
CA GLN A 171 12.41 -8.98 -11.57
C GLN A 171 11.61 -8.44 -10.38
N LEU A 172 11.92 -7.21 -9.98
CA LEU A 172 11.32 -6.57 -8.82
C LEU A 172 10.11 -5.72 -9.19
N TYR A 173 10.23 -4.91 -10.24
CA TYR A 173 9.20 -3.97 -10.68
C TYR A 173 8.46 -4.49 -11.92
N MET A 174 7.17 -4.27 -11.96
CA MET A 174 6.30 -4.59 -13.11
C MET A 174 6.16 -3.39 -14.04
N SER A 175 5.99 -3.64 -15.33
CA SER A 175 5.47 -2.61 -16.24
C SER A 175 3.99 -2.31 -15.94
N VAL A 176 3.43 -1.28 -16.55
CA VAL A 176 1.98 -0.96 -16.42
C VAL A 176 1.13 -2.15 -16.86
N GLU A 177 1.49 -2.80 -17.98
CA GLU A 177 0.79 -3.95 -18.54
C GLU A 177 0.89 -5.16 -17.61
N GLU A 178 2.06 -5.38 -17.00
CA GLU A 178 2.27 -6.47 -16.03
C GLU A 178 1.47 -6.26 -14.76
N HIS A 179 1.31 -5.00 -14.28
CA HIS A 179 0.42 -4.69 -13.17
C HIS A 179 -1.03 -5.04 -13.51
N VAL A 180 -1.54 -4.59 -14.66
CA VAL A 180 -2.88 -4.92 -15.13
C VAL A 180 -3.07 -6.43 -15.21
N GLN A 181 -2.16 -7.13 -15.88
CA GLN A 181 -2.23 -8.58 -16.04
C GLN A 181 -2.21 -9.33 -14.70
N SER A 182 -1.41 -8.87 -13.72
CA SER A 182 -1.35 -9.51 -12.40
C SER A 182 -2.67 -9.36 -11.63
N LEU A 183 -3.35 -8.23 -11.76
CA LEU A 183 -4.65 -7.95 -11.18
C LEU A 183 -5.78 -8.73 -11.87
N GLU A 184 -5.75 -8.81 -13.21
CA GLU A 184 -6.69 -9.63 -13.98
C GLU A 184 -6.55 -11.13 -13.66
N ASN A 185 -5.31 -11.62 -13.53
CA ASN A 185 -5.01 -13.00 -13.09
C ASN A 185 -5.55 -13.28 -11.68
N ALA A 186 -5.64 -12.25 -10.83
CA ALA A 186 -6.27 -12.33 -9.52
C ALA A 186 -7.81 -12.15 -9.58
N ALA A 187 -8.39 -12.10 -10.78
CA ALA A 187 -9.81 -11.97 -11.06
C ALA A 187 -10.44 -10.65 -10.53
N TYR A 188 -9.70 -9.54 -10.61
CA TYR A 188 -10.30 -8.21 -10.56
C TYR A 188 -10.90 -7.90 -11.94
N ARG A 189 -12.17 -7.47 -11.94
CA ARG A 189 -12.94 -7.25 -13.19
C ARG A 189 -12.77 -5.85 -13.77
N GLN A 190 -12.46 -4.90 -12.91
CA GLN A 190 -12.22 -3.52 -13.29
C GLN A 190 -10.85 -3.10 -12.76
N VAL A 191 -9.94 -2.79 -13.66
CA VAL A 191 -8.59 -2.30 -13.37
C VAL A 191 -8.37 -1.02 -14.16
N ILE A 192 -8.32 0.12 -13.49
CA ILE A 192 -8.22 1.44 -14.13
C ILE A 192 -6.93 2.10 -13.64
N LEU A 193 -6.04 2.45 -14.57
CA LEU A 193 -4.91 3.33 -14.28
C LEU A 193 -5.44 4.76 -14.11
N ILE A 194 -5.40 5.29 -12.88
CA ILE A 194 -5.95 6.62 -12.57
C ILE A 194 -4.88 7.70 -12.47
N LYS A 195 -3.62 7.33 -12.28
CA LYS A 195 -2.49 8.26 -12.32
C LYS A 195 -1.20 7.54 -12.69
N ASP A 196 -0.42 8.17 -13.57
CA ASP A 196 0.96 7.84 -13.89
C ASP A 196 1.79 9.13 -13.77
N TYR A 197 2.77 9.13 -12.90
CA TYR A 197 3.64 10.28 -12.71
C TYR A 197 5.01 9.88 -12.19
N LYS A 198 6.06 10.24 -12.93
CA LYS A 198 7.47 10.00 -12.58
C LYS A 198 7.78 8.53 -12.23
N GLY A 199 7.22 7.60 -13.01
CA GLY A 199 7.45 6.18 -12.82
C GLY A 199 6.75 5.57 -11.60
N LEU A 200 5.72 6.24 -11.08
CA LEU A 200 4.79 5.75 -10.07
C LEU A 200 3.39 5.71 -10.69
N CYS A 201 2.78 4.53 -10.71
CA CYS A 201 1.45 4.30 -11.25
C CYS A 201 0.46 3.94 -10.15
N LEU A 202 -0.75 4.49 -10.24
CA LEU A 202 -1.86 4.20 -9.32
C LEU A 202 -3.02 3.57 -10.09
N PHE A 203 -3.41 2.38 -9.67
CA PHE A 203 -4.55 1.65 -10.20
C PHE A 203 -5.70 1.65 -9.18
N GLU A 204 -6.93 1.84 -9.67
CA GLU A 204 -8.17 1.58 -8.94
C GLU A 204 -8.74 0.26 -9.44
N CYS A 205 -9.02 -0.68 -8.52
CA CYS A 205 -9.45 -2.03 -8.82
C CYS A 205 -10.76 -2.36 -8.10
N LYS A 206 -11.65 -3.10 -8.78
CA LYS A 206 -12.87 -3.66 -8.21
C LYS A 206 -13.02 -5.13 -8.58
N VAL A 207 -13.69 -5.86 -7.72
CA VAL A 207 -13.96 -7.30 -7.90
C VAL A 207 -15.19 -7.54 -8.77
#